data_8846ff05fd3dce34668e30545b116b14
#
_entry.id   8846ff05fd3dce34668e30545b116b14
#
_cell.length_a   1.000
_cell.length_b   1.000
_cell.length_c   1.000
_cell.angle_alpha   90.00
_cell.angle_beta   90.00
_cell.angle_gamma   90.00
#
_symmetry.space_group_name_H-M   'P 1'
#
loop_
_entity.id
_entity.type
_entity.pdbx_description
1 polymer ?
#
loop_
_entity_poly.entity_id
_entity_poly.type
_entity_poly.pdbx_seq_one_letter_code
_entity_poly.pdbx_strand_id
1 'polypeptide(L)'
;MNPGSPITMTDGHLCVPDFPLIPHIIGDGSGLDIWAASQRVIDAAVAAAYGEKRALVWQEVLAGQKAFDTTGEWLPEATMQAFRDLLVGIKGPLTTPVGGGIRSLNVALRQGLDLYCCVRPVRYFQGIETPVKAPEKVDMVIFRENTEDIYAGIEFAEGSPEAADFFAWLSATHPQRAAKVRFPHSSGFGIKPVSREGTERLVRAAIEYAIAEKRTSVTLVHKGNIMKFTEGGFRDWGYELARREFGAQPIGDGPWCRLPNGIVVKDCICDAFLQEILLHPQEHSVVATLNLNGDYCSDALAAQVGGIGIAPGANINYATGHAVFEATHGTAPKLAGLDKVNPCSFLLSAEMMLRYIGWAEAADRLVGAIEQAVAAKTVTADLAEMIPGSTALPTSAFADALIAHL
;
A
#
# COMPACT_ATOMS: atom_id res chain seq x y z
N MET A 1 -27.62 18.62 -8.06
CA MET A 1 -26.57 17.62 -7.84
C MET A 1 -27.09 16.61 -6.84
N ASN A 2 -26.82 15.32 -7.01
CA ASN A 2 -27.16 14.29 -6.03
C ASN A 2 -26.28 14.51 -4.77
N PRO A 3 -26.84 14.53 -3.56
CA PRO A 3 -26.04 14.75 -2.34
C PRO A 3 -25.08 13.60 -2.00
N GLY A 4 -25.19 12.47 -2.71
CA GLY A 4 -24.43 11.26 -2.44
C GLY A 4 -24.98 10.47 -1.25
N SER A 5 -24.49 9.23 -1.12
CA SER A 5 -24.85 8.33 -0.02
C SER A 5 -23.61 7.56 0.45
N PRO A 6 -23.52 7.19 1.73
CA PRO A 6 -22.38 6.41 2.23
C PRO A 6 -22.36 5.00 1.64
N ILE A 7 -21.16 4.47 1.44
CA ILE A 7 -20.95 3.04 1.26
C ILE A 7 -21.16 2.35 2.60
N THR A 8 -21.83 1.22 2.60
CA THR A 8 -22.09 0.45 3.83
C THR A 8 -21.63 -1.01 3.68
N MET A 9 -21.49 -1.70 4.81
CA MET A 9 -21.15 -3.12 4.85
C MET A 9 -22.36 -3.92 5.34
N THR A 10 -22.83 -4.88 4.57
CA THR A 10 -23.95 -5.76 4.93
C THR A 10 -23.56 -7.21 4.63
N ASP A 11 -23.68 -8.07 5.61
CA ASP A 11 -23.36 -9.51 5.50
C ASP A 11 -21.97 -9.79 4.90
N GLY A 12 -20.98 -8.97 5.27
CA GLY A 12 -19.60 -9.10 4.79
C GLY A 12 -19.34 -8.58 3.36
N HIS A 13 -20.31 -7.89 2.75
CA HIS A 13 -20.21 -7.32 1.42
C HIS A 13 -20.44 -5.81 1.42
N LEU A 14 -19.68 -5.10 0.59
CA LEU A 14 -19.90 -3.68 0.37
C LEU A 14 -21.19 -3.43 -0.40
N CYS A 15 -22.05 -2.57 0.14
CA CYS A 15 -23.22 -2.04 -0.55
C CYS A 15 -22.86 -0.65 -1.07
N VAL A 16 -22.62 -0.55 -2.36
CA VAL A 16 -22.13 0.67 -3.02
C VAL A 16 -23.30 1.33 -3.77
N PRO A 17 -23.70 2.56 -3.39
CA PRO A 17 -24.72 3.31 -4.12
C PRO A 17 -24.20 3.82 -5.48
N ASP A 18 -25.09 4.22 -6.39
CA ASP A 18 -24.69 4.79 -7.67
C ASP A 18 -23.99 6.15 -7.54
N PHE A 19 -24.18 6.84 -6.41
CA PHE A 19 -23.53 8.11 -6.08
C PHE A 19 -22.88 8.01 -4.69
N PRO A 20 -21.75 7.26 -4.55
CA PRO A 20 -21.11 7.10 -3.25
C PRO A 20 -20.41 8.39 -2.81
N LEU A 21 -20.55 8.71 -1.52
CA LEU A 21 -19.72 9.71 -0.85
C LEU A 21 -18.33 9.15 -0.60
N ILE A 22 -17.31 9.82 -1.15
CA ILE A 22 -15.90 9.41 -1.02
C ILE A 22 -15.15 10.52 -0.28
N PRO A 23 -14.75 10.29 0.98
CA PRO A 23 -13.86 11.20 1.68
C PRO A 23 -12.48 11.20 1.00
N HIS A 24 -11.95 12.41 0.77
CA HIS A 24 -10.63 12.55 0.19
C HIS A 24 -9.78 13.57 0.93
N ILE A 25 -8.49 13.29 1.02
CA ILE A 25 -7.48 14.21 1.52
C ILE A 25 -6.62 14.63 0.34
N ILE A 26 -6.56 15.93 0.06
CA ILE A 26 -5.74 16.47 -1.04
C ILE A 26 -4.26 16.15 -0.81
N GLY A 27 -3.79 16.27 0.44
CA GLY A 27 -2.41 16.06 0.81
C GLY A 27 -1.56 17.33 0.80
N ASP A 28 -0.29 17.16 1.14
CA ASP A 28 0.70 18.22 1.26
C ASP A 28 1.60 18.30 0.01
N GLY A 29 2.32 19.39 -0.12
CA GLY A 29 3.30 19.59 -1.18
C GLY A 29 2.69 19.48 -2.57
N SER A 30 3.13 18.49 -3.35
CA SER A 30 2.61 18.22 -4.70
C SER A 30 1.17 17.65 -4.72
N GLY A 31 0.60 17.35 -3.56
CA GLY A 31 -0.74 16.77 -3.43
C GLY A 31 -1.82 17.59 -4.12
N LEU A 32 -1.73 18.94 -4.07
CA LEU A 32 -2.70 19.82 -4.74
C LEU A 32 -2.69 19.66 -6.27
N ASP A 33 -1.49 19.63 -6.88
CA ASP A 33 -1.34 19.43 -8.33
C ASP A 33 -1.86 18.04 -8.75
N ILE A 34 -1.49 17.02 -7.97
CA ILE A 34 -1.92 15.63 -8.21
C ILE A 34 -3.44 15.51 -8.13
N TRP A 35 -4.05 16.07 -7.08
CA TRP A 35 -5.50 15.99 -6.89
C TRP A 35 -6.26 16.70 -8.01
N ALA A 36 -5.88 17.94 -8.34
CA ALA A 36 -6.54 18.73 -9.38
C ALA A 36 -6.54 18.05 -10.74
N ALA A 37 -5.43 17.37 -11.10
CA ALA A 37 -5.33 16.59 -12.32
C ALA A 37 -6.13 15.27 -12.22
N SER A 38 -5.92 14.52 -11.14
CA SER A 38 -6.45 13.16 -10.99
C SER A 38 -7.97 13.14 -10.86
N GLN A 39 -8.58 14.06 -10.10
CA GLN A 39 -10.03 14.13 -9.96
C GLN A 39 -10.71 14.19 -11.33
N ARG A 40 -10.23 15.04 -12.24
CA ARG A 40 -10.77 15.21 -13.59
C ARG A 40 -10.72 13.90 -14.39
N VAL A 41 -9.59 13.20 -14.33
CA VAL A 41 -9.39 11.92 -15.04
C VAL A 41 -10.30 10.83 -14.45
N ILE A 42 -10.38 10.72 -13.13
CA ILE A 42 -11.23 9.73 -12.47
C ILE A 42 -12.70 9.96 -12.80
N ASP A 43 -13.18 11.21 -12.68
CA ASP A 43 -14.56 11.57 -12.99
C ASP A 43 -14.89 11.30 -14.47
N ALA A 44 -13.96 11.61 -15.39
CA ALA A 44 -14.11 11.31 -16.81
C ALA A 44 -14.15 9.80 -17.08
N ALA A 45 -13.31 8.98 -16.42
CA ALA A 45 -13.32 7.53 -16.56
C ALA A 45 -14.65 6.91 -16.10
N VAL A 46 -15.19 7.39 -14.97
CA VAL A 46 -16.50 6.97 -14.46
C VAL A 46 -17.63 7.38 -15.42
N ALA A 47 -17.61 8.63 -15.91
CA ALA A 47 -18.59 9.11 -16.88
C ALA A 47 -18.53 8.34 -18.20
N ALA A 48 -17.33 8.02 -18.69
CA ALA A 48 -17.13 7.23 -19.91
C ALA A 48 -17.64 5.78 -19.76
N ALA A 49 -17.55 5.20 -18.55
CA ALA A 49 -18.03 3.85 -18.28
C ALA A 49 -19.55 3.77 -18.05
N TYR A 50 -20.13 4.74 -17.33
CA TYR A 50 -21.49 4.61 -16.80
C TYR A 50 -22.44 5.75 -17.21
N GLY A 51 -21.93 6.78 -17.91
CA GLY A 51 -22.70 7.98 -18.23
C GLY A 51 -23.14 8.71 -16.95
N GLU A 52 -24.40 9.18 -16.95
CA GLU A 52 -24.98 9.86 -15.81
C GLU A 52 -25.55 8.91 -14.72
N LYS A 53 -25.45 7.60 -14.94
CA LYS A 53 -26.01 6.60 -14.01
C LYS A 53 -25.22 6.49 -12.71
N ARG A 54 -23.91 6.74 -12.79
CA ARG A 54 -22.99 6.67 -11.64
C ARG A 54 -22.02 7.84 -11.64
N ALA A 55 -21.73 8.38 -10.47
CA ALA A 55 -20.70 9.38 -10.27
C ALA A 55 -20.17 9.32 -8.83
N LEU A 56 -18.88 9.60 -8.63
CA LEU A 56 -18.31 9.77 -7.31
C LEU A 56 -18.71 11.15 -6.74
N VAL A 57 -19.12 11.19 -5.48
CA VAL A 57 -19.41 12.44 -4.77
C VAL A 57 -18.25 12.67 -3.79
N TRP A 58 -17.38 13.60 -4.13
CA TRP A 58 -16.17 13.86 -3.37
C TRP A 58 -16.47 14.74 -2.13
N GLN A 59 -15.97 14.29 -0.97
CA GLN A 59 -16.04 15.03 0.29
C GLN A 59 -14.62 15.30 0.79
N GLU A 60 -14.16 16.56 0.70
CA GLU A 60 -12.85 16.91 1.25
C GLU A 60 -12.87 16.79 2.78
N VAL A 61 -11.84 16.11 3.32
CA VAL A 61 -11.53 16.04 4.74
C VAL A 61 -10.08 16.46 4.97
N LEU A 62 -9.80 17.09 6.10
CA LEU A 62 -8.53 17.77 6.35
C LEU A 62 -7.51 16.86 7.03
N ALA A 63 -6.30 16.83 6.51
CA ALA A 63 -5.13 16.26 7.19
C ALA A 63 -3.86 16.99 6.70
N GLY A 64 -2.76 16.83 7.43
CA GLY A 64 -1.48 17.42 7.09
C GLY A 64 -1.41 18.94 7.37
N GLN A 65 -0.62 19.65 6.60
CA GLN A 65 -0.37 21.08 6.80
C GLN A 65 -1.67 21.91 6.72
N LYS A 66 -2.53 21.62 5.73
CA LYS A 66 -3.83 22.32 5.58
C LYS A 66 -4.72 22.18 6.81
N ALA A 67 -4.74 20.99 7.41
CA ALA A 67 -5.48 20.77 8.65
C ALA A 67 -4.89 21.57 9.80
N PHE A 68 -3.58 21.52 9.98
CA PHE A 68 -2.89 22.25 11.05
C PHE A 68 -3.11 23.75 10.95
N ASP A 69 -2.98 24.33 9.76
CA ASP A 69 -3.18 25.76 9.52
C ASP A 69 -4.63 26.20 9.78
N THR A 70 -5.59 25.29 9.62
CA THR A 70 -7.03 25.59 9.76
C THR A 70 -7.57 25.32 11.16
N THR A 71 -7.11 24.22 11.79
CA THR A 71 -7.69 23.70 13.05
C THR A 71 -6.70 23.64 14.20
N GLY A 72 -5.39 23.75 13.95
CA GLY A 72 -4.32 23.50 14.92
C GLY A 72 -3.99 22.00 15.12
N GLU A 73 -4.65 21.10 14.41
CA GLU A 73 -4.44 19.66 14.49
C GLU A 73 -3.97 19.10 13.15
N TRP A 74 -2.95 18.23 13.17
CA TRP A 74 -2.43 17.59 11.96
C TRP A 74 -3.38 16.54 11.37
N LEU A 75 -4.17 15.90 12.21
CA LEU A 75 -5.17 14.89 11.84
C LEU A 75 -6.39 15.07 12.76
N PRO A 76 -7.35 15.92 12.37
CA PRO A 76 -8.55 16.17 13.16
C PRO A 76 -9.40 14.91 13.34
N GLU A 77 -10.05 14.78 14.51
CA GLU A 77 -10.95 13.64 14.76
C GLU A 77 -12.14 13.62 13.78
N ALA A 78 -12.58 14.75 13.28
CA ALA A 78 -13.61 14.84 12.25
C ALA A 78 -13.21 14.10 10.96
N THR A 79 -11.91 14.12 10.59
CA THR A 79 -11.38 13.37 9.46
C THR A 79 -11.43 11.87 9.72
N MET A 80 -10.98 11.45 10.92
CA MET A 80 -11.07 10.04 11.32
C MET A 80 -12.51 9.53 11.33
N GLN A 81 -13.44 10.36 11.82
CA GLN A 81 -14.86 10.02 11.85
C GLN A 81 -15.44 9.89 10.44
N ALA A 82 -15.08 10.77 9.52
CA ALA A 82 -15.53 10.69 8.13
C ALA A 82 -15.09 9.36 7.46
N PHE A 83 -13.86 8.92 7.68
CA PHE A 83 -13.41 7.60 7.17
C PHE A 83 -14.12 6.43 7.87
N ARG A 84 -14.44 6.53 9.17
CA ARG A 84 -15.23 5.50 9.87
C ARG A 84 -16.64 5.39 9.30
N ASP A 85 -17.27 6.50 9.01
CA ASP A 85 -18.68 6.54 8.59
C ASP A 85 -18.85 6.20 7.10
N LEU A 86 -17.88 6.55 6.26
CA LEU A 86 -17.96 6.43 4.80
C LEU A 86 -17.21 5.23 4.23
N LEU A 87 -16.45 4.51 5.06
CA LEU A 87 -15.69 3.28 4.79
C LEU A 87 -14.58 3.41 3.75
N VAL A 88 -14.84 3.95 2.57
CA VAL A 88 -13.91 3.95 1.43
C VAL A 88 -13.52 5.37 1.05
N GLY A 89 -12.24 5.67 1.03
CA GLY A 89 -11.75 6.97 0.63
C GLY A 89 -10.34 6.94 0.03
N ILE A 90 -9.86 8.11 -0.38
CA ILE A 90 -8.57 8.27 -1.05
C ILE A 90 -7.81 9.46 -0.48
N LYS A 91 -6.49 9.39 -0.46
CA LYS A 91 -5.66 10.48 0.06
C LYS A 91 -4.41 10.73 -0.78
N GLY A 92 -4.05 12.00 -0.87
CA GLY A 92 -2.75 12.43 -1.36
C GLY A 92 -1.63 12.22 -0.33
N PRO A 93 -0.39 12.55 -0.69
CA PRO A 93 0.77 12.41 0.18
C PRO A 93 0.68 13.35 1.38
N LEU A 94 1.11 12.88 2.57
CA LEU A 94 1.12 13.67 3.81
C LEU A 94 2.54 13.81 4.34
N THR A 95 2.87 15.02 4.79
CA THR A 95 4.12 15.31 5.48
C THR A 95 4.00 14.90 6.95
N THR A 96 4.97 14.12 7.42
CA THR A 96 5.14 13.92 8.85
C THR A 96 6.01 15.03 9.41
N PRO A 97 5.54 15.83 10.38
CA PRO A 97 6.36 16.87 11.00
C PRO A 97 7.64 16.30 11.62
N VAL A 98 8.77 16.96 11.37
CA VAL A 98 10.05 16.55 11.94
C VAL A 98 10.17 17.19 13.33
N GLY A 99 10.26 16.38 14.38
CA GLY A 99 10.40 16.83 15.78
C GLY A 99 9.11 16.69 16.60
N GLY A 100 9.23 16.84 17.92
CA GLY A 100 8.07 16.87 18.82
C GLY A 100 7.36 15.53 19.10
N GLY A 101 7.93 14.38 18.69
CA GLY A 101 7.34 13.05 18.98
C GLY A 101 6.06 12.76 18.20
N ILE A 102 5.74 13.52 17.16
CA ILE A 102 4.56 13.29 16.32
C ILE A 102 4.81 12.06 15.46
N ARG A 103 3.94 11.04 15.59
CA ARG A 103 3.96 9.86 14.73
C ARG A 103 3.53 10.21 13.31
N SER A 104 3.95 9.39 12.35
CA SER A 104 3.51 9.50 10.96
C SER A 104 1.97 9.53 10.87
N LEU A 105 1.43 10.55 10.20
CA LEU A 105 -0.01 10.69 9.98
C LEU A 105 -0.58 9.49 9.22
N ASN A 106 0.21 8.91 8.32
CA ASN A 106 -0.17 7.69 7.61
C ASN A 106 -0.32 6.51 8.58
N VAL A 107 0.62 6.36 9.53
CA VAL A 107 0.55 5.31 10.56
C VAL A 107 -0.66 5.53 11.48
N ALA A 108 -0.93 6.80 11.86
CA ALA A 108 -2.09 7.13 12.69
C ALA A 108 -3.43 6.75 12.00
N LEU A 109 -3.59 7.05 10.72
CA LEU A 109 -4.75 6.64 9.92
C LEU A 109 -4.88 5.11 9.85
N ARG A 110 -3.81 4.41 9.54
CA ARG A 110 -3.79 2.94 9.40
C ARG A 110 -4.16 2.25 10.71
N GLN A 111 -3.58 2.70 11.82
CA GLN A 111 -3.86 2.13 13.14
C GLN A 111 -5.25 2.53 13.66
N GLY A 112 -5.65 3.79 13.50
CA GLY A 112 -6.93 4.29 14.00
C GLY A 112 -8.17 3.70 13.30
N LEU A 113 -8.00 3.20 12.08
CA LEU A 113 -9.02 2.49 11.30
C LEU A 113 -8.76 0.97 11.21
N ASP A 114 -7.75 0.48 11.90
CA ASP A 114 -7.27 -0.93 11.83
C ASP A 114 -7.12 -1.44 10.39
N LEU A 115 -6.52 -0.62 9.52
CA LEU A 115 -6.25 -0.99 8.12
C LEU A 115 -5.06 -1.95 8.05
N TYR A 116 -5.29 -3.18 8.44
CA TYR A 116 -4.25 -4.17 8.71
C TYR A 116 -3.51 -4.67 7.46
N CYS A 117 -4.05 -4.43 6.28
CA CYS A 117 -3.50 -4.92 5.03
C CYS A 117 -3.16 -3.75 4.09
N CYS A 118 -1.87 -3.54 3.85
CA CYS A 118 -1.40 -2.64 2.80
C CYS A 118 -1.19 -3.46 1.52
N VAL A 119 -1.94 -3.13 0.47
CA VAL A 119 -1.90 -3.82 -0.82
C VAL A 119 -1.18 -2.94 -1.83
N ARG A 120 -0.11 -3.45 -2.43
CA ARG A 120 0.73 -2.73 -3.40
C ARG A 120 0.94 -3.58 -4.65
N PRO A 121 0.11 -3.43 -5.70
CA PRO A 121 0.36 -4.04 -7.00
C PRO A 121 1.59 -3.42 -7.66
N VAL A 122 2.41 -4.26 -8.27
CA VAL A 122 3.57 -3.86 -9.06
C VAL A 122 3.48 -4.54 -10.41
N ARG A 123 3.34 -3.72 -11.47
CA ARG A 123 3.27 -4.19 -12.85
C ARG A 123 4.04 -3.25 -13.77
N TYR A 124 4.50 -3.80 -14.88
CA TYR A 124 5.21 -3.07 -15.91
C TYR A 124 4.24 -2.45 -16.93
N PHE A 125 4.49 -1.21 -17.32
CA PHE A 125 3.84 -0.55 -18.46
C PHE A 125 4.79 -0.58 -19.65
N GLN A 126 4.33 -1.18 -20.76
CA GLN A 126 5.16 -1.39 -21.94
C GLN A 126 5.67 -0.06 -22.54
N GLY A 127 6.96 0.05 -22.75
CA GLY A 127 7.62 1.23 -23.33
C GLY A 127 8.44 2.03 -22.32
N ILE A 128 8.32 1.76 -21.03
CA ILE A 128 9.16 2.39 -19.99
C ILE A 128 10.51 1.64 -19.93
N GLU A 129 11.61 2.36 -20.11
CA GLU A 129 12.95 1.79 -19.85
C GLU A 129 13.18 1.62 -18.36
N THR A 130 13.69 0.47 -17.98
CA THR A 130 13.89 0.08 -16.59
C THR A 130 15.28 -0.48 -16.36
N PRO A 131 15.77 -0.53 -15.11
CA PRO A 131 17.09 -1.10 -14.80
C PRO A 131 17.18 -2.62 -14.96
N VAL A 132 16.05 -3.32 -15.12
CA VAL A 132 16.01 -4.78 -15.27
C VAL A 132 15.83 -5.19 -16.73
N LYS A 133 16.31 -6.40 -17.08
CA LYS A 133 16.34 -6.88 -18.48
C LYS A 133 14.98 -7.32 -19.01
N ALA A 134 14.06 -7.74 -18.16
CA ALA A 134 12.78 -8.32 -18.52
C ALA A 134 11.66 -7.83 -17.57
N PRO A 135 11.38 -6.51 -17.55
CA PRO A 135 10.40 -5.92 -16.63
C PRO A 135 8.98 -6.45 -16.86
N GLU A 136 8.66 -6.94 -18.05
CA GLU A 136 7.37 -7.55 -18.38
C GLU A 136 7.08 -8.84 -17.60
N LYS A 137 8.08 -9.43 -16.93
CA LYS A 137 7.92 -10.57 -16.03
C LYS A 137 7.57 -10.17 -14.61
N VAL A 138 7.62 -8.88 -14.29
CA VAL A 138 7.26 -8.36 -12.96
C VAL A 138 5.76 -8.07 -12.94
N ASP A 139 5.01 -8.97 -12.31
CA ASP A 139 3.56 -8.84 -12.06
C ASP A 139 3.27 -9.44 -10.67
N MET A 140 3.49 -8.63 -9.65
CA MET A 140 3.33 -9.05 -8.26
C MET A 140 2.38 -8.13 -7.51
N VAL A 141 1.73 -8.68 -6.49
CA VAL A 141 0.95 -7.89 -5.54
C VAL A 141 1.46 -8.16 -4.13
N ILE A 142 1.93 -7.12 -3.46
CA ILE A 142 2.42 -7.22 -2.09
C ILE A 142 1.27 -6.95 -1.13
N PHE A 143 1.04 -7.88 -0.22
CA PHE A 143 0.22 -7.80 0.97
C PHE A 143 1.15 -7.59 2.16
N ARG A 144 1.30 -6.34 2.57
CA ARG A 144 2.13 -5.90 3.68
C ARG A 144 1.28 -5.80 4.94
N GLU A 145 1.69 -6.45 6.02
CA GLU A 145 1.13 -6.20 7.34
C GLU A 145 1.34 -4.72 7.71
N ASN A 146 0.37 -4.10 8.36
CA ASN A 146 0.31 -2.65 8.43
C ASN A 146 0.11 -2.08 9.85
N THR A 147 -0.03 -2.93 10.86
CA THR A 147 -0.41 -2.51 12.24
C THR A 147 0.59 -2.92 13.31
N GLU A 148 1.44 -3.89 13.03
CA GLU A 148 2.43 -4.46 13.95
C GLU A 148 3.87 -4.19 13.47
N ASP A 149 4.80 -5.06 13.88
CA ASP A 149 6.22 -4.98 13.58
C ASP A 149 6.87 -3.79 14.31
N ILE A 150 8.02 -3.36 13.89
CA ILE A 150 8.69 -2.17 14.44
C ILE A 150 7.88 -0.88 14.25
N TYR A 151 6.93 -0.88 13.32
CA TYR A 151 5.98 0.21 13.09
C TYR A 151 4.99 0.42 14.26
N ALA A 152 4.92 -0.51 15.22
CA ALA A 152 4.23 -0.30 16.49
C ALA A 152 4.83 0.87 17.29
N GLY A 153 6.09 1.26 16.97
CA GLY A 153 6.76 2.42 17.56
C GLY A 153 7.06 2.25 19.04
N ILE A 154 7.33 1.03 19.49
CA ILE A 154 7.73 0.74 20.86
C ILE A 154 9.25 0.83 20.94
N GLU A 155 9.75 2.03 21.21
CA GLU A 155 11.17 2.32 21.20
C GLU A 155 11.60 3.08 22.46
N PHE A 156 12.83 2.85 22.88
CA PHE A 156 13.48 3.52 24.00
C PHE A 156 14.78 4.16 23.51
N ALA A 157 14.89 5.46 23.67
CA ALA A 157 16.05 6.23 23.19
C ALA A 157 17.30 5.89 24.02
N GLU A 158 18.44 5.89 23.34
CA GLU A 158 19.74 5.77 23.99
C GLU A 158 19.90 6.85 25.08
N GLY A 159 20.41 6.47 26.27
CA GLY A 159 20.64 7.36 27.40
C GLY A 159 19.37 7.81 28.14
N SER A 160 18.18 7.36 27.72
CA SER A 160 16.93 7.70 28.41
C SER A 160 16.73 6.87 29.68
N PRO A 161 15.98 7.38 30.67
CA PRO A 161 15.60 6.63 31.86
C PRO A 161 14.83 5.35 31.48
N GLU A 162 13.94 5.42 30.47
CA GLU A 162 13.13 4.29 30.01
C GLU A 162 14.00 3.18 29.41
N ALA A 163 15.06 3.50 28.67
CA ALA A 163 16.02 2.52 28.16
C ALA A 163 16.79 1.84 29.32
N ALA A 164 17.16 2.60 30.34
CA ALA A 164 17.82 2.06 31.53
C ALA A 164 16.90 1.11 32.32
N ASP A 165 15.64 1.50 32.52
CA ASP A 165 14.63 0.69 33.21
C ASP A 165 14.33 -0.61 32.44
N PHE A 166 14.16 -0.51 31.10
CA PHE A 166 13.97 -1.68 30.23
C PHE A 166 15.15 -2.65 30.34
N PHE A 167 16.40 -2.14 30.30
CA PHE A 167 17.58 -3.00 30.39
C PHE A 167 17.74 -3.59 31.79
N ALA A 168 17.41 -2.86 32.87
CA ALA A 168 17.41 -3.35 34.24
C ALA A 168 16.39 -4.50 34.41
N TRP A 169 15.16 -4.33 33.87
CA TRP A 169 14.17 -5.39 33.86
C TRP A 169 14.65 -6.63 33.09
N LEU A 170 15.19 -6.44 31.87
CA LEU A 170 15.71 -7.52 31.05
C LEU A 170 16.84 -8.28 31.78
N SER A 171 17.73 -7.56 32.44
CA SER A 171 18.85 -8.12 33.19
C SER A 171 18.38 -8.95 34.39
N ALA A 172 17.38 -8.46 35.11
CA ALA A 172 16.83 -9.15 36.29
C ALA A 172 16.00 -10.38 35.90
N THR A 173 15.21 -10.31 34.84
CA THR A 173 14.28 -11.38 34.45
C THR A 173 14.84 -12.35 33.42
N HIS A 174 15.71 -11.89 32.54
CA HIS A 174 16.27 -12.66 31.44
C HIS A 174 17.78 -12.42 31.25
N PRO A 175 18.64 -12.74 32.23
CA PRO A 175 20.06 -12.38 32.25
C PRO A 175 20.83 -12.92 31.03
N GLN A 176 20.49 -14.13 30.54
CA GLN A 176 21.11 -14.68 29.34
C GLN A 176 20.78 -13.91 28.04
N ARG A 177 19.63 -13.23 28.01
CA ARG A 177 19.25 -12.37 26.88
C ARG A 177 19.91 -11.00 27.01
N ALA A 178 19.92 -10.44 28.22
CA ALA A 178 20.60 -9.17 28.52
C ALA A 178 22.09 -9.22 28.18
N ALA A 179 22.77 -10.35 28.49
CA ALA A 179 24.19 -10.55 28.17
C ALA A 179 24.50 -10.49 26.65
N LYS A 180 23.51 -10.53 25.76
CA LYS A 180 23.68 -10.36 24.32
C LYS A 180 23.74 -8.88 23.90
N VAL A 181 23.34 -7.97 24.77
CA VAL A 181 23.43 -6.53 24.51
C VAL A 181 24.88 -6.10 24.80
N ARG A 182 25.62 -5.81 23.74
CA ARG A 182 27.06 -5.57 23.84
C ARG A 182 27.40 -4.24 24.52
N PHE A 183 26.59 -3.21 24.31
CA PHE A 183 26.81 -1.87 24.83
C PHE A 183 25.54 -1.33 25.49
N PRO A 184 25.16 -1.85 26.68
CA PRO A 184 23.85 -1.59 27.25
C PRO A 184 23.60 -0.12 27.64
N HIS A 185 24.65 0.63 27.97
CA HIS A 185 24.52 2.03 28.40
C HIS A 185 24.47 3.02 27.25
N SER A 186 24.72 2.58 26.03
CA SER A 186 24.69 3.40 24.79
C SER A 186 23.87 2.72 23.69
N SER A 187 22.90 1.89 24.07
CA SER A 187 21.98 1.26 23.13
C SER A 187 20.59 1.86 23.26
N GLY A 188 19.97 2.21 22.14
CA GLY A 188 18.52 2.29 22.05
C GLY A 188 17.91 0.90 21.89
N PHE A 189 16.65 0.75 22.27
CA PHE A 189 15.92 -0.52 22.16
C PHE A 189 14.62 -0.33 21.40
N GLY A 190 14.28 -1.31 20.55
CA GLY A 190 13.01 -1.39 19.84
C GLY A 190 12.37 -2.76 20.02
N ILE A 191 11.05 -2.79 20.17
CA ILE A 191 10.28 -4.02 20.29
C ILE A 191 9.52 -4.26 18.99
N LYS A 192 9.66 -5.49 18.47
CA LYS A 192 9.00 -5.98 17.26
C LYS A 192 7.88 -6.96 17.66
N PRO A 193 6.64 -6.50 17.89
CA PRO A 193 5.51 -7.41 18.07
C PRO A 193 5.09 -8.02 16.74
N VAL A 194 4.82 -9.32 16.73
CA VAL A 194 4.22 -10.06 15.61
C VAL A 194 3.24 -11.06 16.24
N SER A 195 1.98 -10.93 15.90
CA SER A 195 0.93 -11.79 16.45
C SER A 195 0.46 -12.84 15.46
N ARG A 196 -0.15 -13.90 15.99
CA ARG A 196 -0.84 -14.93 15.20
C ARG A 196 -2.05 -14.32 14.49
N GLU A 197 -2.82 -13.52 15.19
CA GLU A 197 -4.03 -12.87 14.67
C GLU A 197 -3.72 -11.90 13.52
N GLY A 198 -2.70 -11.05 13.69
CA GLY A 198 -2.22 -10.12 12.65
C GLY A 198 -1.71 -10.87 11.42
N THR A 199 -0.96 -11.96 11.64
CA THR A 199 -0.48 -12.83 10.56
C THR A 199 -1.63 -13.51 9.82
N GLU A 200 -2.54 -14.16 10.55
CA GLU A 200 -3.62 -14.94 9.94
C GLU A 200 -4.56 -14.07 9.12
N ARG A 201 -4.94 -12.86 9.59
CA ARG A 201 -5.81 -11.96 8.83
C ARG A 201 -5.14 -11.45 7.54
N LEU A 202 -3.83 -11.17 7.57
CA LEU A 202 -3.07 -10.76 6.40
C LEU A 202 -2.94 -11.89 5.38
N VAL A 203 -2.50 -13.07 5.82
CA VAL A 203 -2.27 -14.22 4.93
C VAL A 203 -3.60 -14.71 4.34
N ARG A 204 -4.69 -14.67 5.11
CA ARG A 204 -6.05 -14.96 4.61
C ARG A 204 -6.41 -14.02 3.46
N ALA A 205 -6.26 -12.71 3.65
CA ALA A 205 -6.53 -11.72 2.61
C ALA A 205 -5.68 -11.97 1.34
N ALA A 206 -4.40 -12.31 1.50
CA ALA A 206 -3.51 -12.61 0.38
C ALA A 206 -3.94 -13.88 -0.38
N ILE A 207 -4.37 -14.93 0.33
CA ILE A 207 -4.85 -16.18 -0.29
C ILE A 207 -6.20 -15.95 -0.99
N GLU A 208 -7.14 -15.26 -0.35
CA GLU A 208 -8.44 -14.93 -0.93
C GLU A 208 -8.28 -14.07 -2.20
N TYR A 209 -7.40 -13.08 -2.17
CA TYR A 209 -7.05 -12.31 -3.36
C TYR A 209 -6.45 -13.20 -4.45
N ALA A 210 -5.52 -14.08 -4.11
CA ALA A 210 -4.92 -15.01 -5.07
C ALA A 210 -5.96 -15.92 -5.73
N ILE A 211 -6.98 -16.35 -4.99
CA ILE A 211 -8.10 -17.15 -5.50
C ILE A 211 -8.97 -16.32 -6.44
N ALA A 212 -9.39 -15.13 -6.01
CA ALA A 212 -10.26 -14.24 -6.78
C ALA A 212 -9.63 -13.81 -8.10
N GLU A 213 -8.34 -13.44 -8.07
CA GLU A 213 -7.58 -12.97 -9.22
C GLU A 213 -6.86 -14.09 -10.00
N LYS A 214 -7.15 -15.36 -9.66
CA LYS A 214 -6.56 -16.53 -10.32
C LYS A 214 -5.03 -16.50 -10.38
N ARG A 215 -4.40 -16.01 -9.33
CA ARG A 215 -2.95 -15.94 -9.18
C ARG A 215 -2.35 -17.33 -8.97
N THR A 216 -1.07 -17.49 -9.28
CA THR A 216 -0.40 -18.82 -9.27
C THR A 216 0.19 -19.21 -7.92
N SER A 217 0.58 -18.22 -7.12
CA SER A 217 1.27 -18.46 -5.84
C SER A 217 1.03 -17.36 -4.81
N VAL A 218 1.16 -17.74 -3.52
CA VAL A 218 1.33 -16.84 -2.38
C VAL A 218 2.67 -17.13 -1.73
N THR A 219 3.58 -16.16 -1.73
CA THR A 219 4.90 -16.28 -1.12
C THR A 219 4.93 -15.55 0.23
N LEU A 220 5.20 -16.29 1.31
CA LEU A 220 5.41 -15.75 2.64
C LEU A 220 6.86 -15.26 2.76
N VAL A 221 7.09 -13.95 2.74
CA VAL A 221 8.44 -13.37 2.82
C VAL A 221 8.79 -13.02 4.25
N HIS A 222 9.92 -13.54 4.76
CA HIS A 222 10.30 -13.42 6.16
C HIS A 222 11.81 -13.57 6.39
N LYS A 223 12.29 -13.23 7.59
CA LYS A 223 13.65 -13.50 8.07
C LYS A 223 13.63 -14.46 9.28
N GLY A 224 12.81 -15.48 9.23
CA GLY A 224 12.53 -16.42 10.31
C GLY A 224 13.72 -17.28 10.74
N ASN A 225 14.76 -17.43 9.91
CA ASN A 225 16.00 -18.10 10.30
C ASN A 225 16.78 -17.33 11.38
N ILE A 226 16.59 -16.03 11.50
CA ILE A 226 17.17 -15.14 12.52
C ILE A 226 16.14 -14.80 13.59
N MET A 227 14.99 -14.29 13.20
CA MET A 227 13.89 -13.88 14.11
C MET A 227 12.87 -15.01 14.25
N LYS A 228 13.26 -16.07 14.98
CA LYS A 228 12.54 -17.34 15.00
C LYS A 228 11.12 -17.26 15.57
N PHE A 229 10.89 -16.39 16.56
CA PHE A 229 9.61 -16.30 17.28
C PHE A 229 8.67 -15.20 16.76
N THR A 230 9.18 -14.33 15.92
CA THR A 230 8.40 -13.28 15.24
C THR A 230 8.22 -13.65 13.78
N GLU A 231 9.22 -13.44 12.94
CA GLU A 231 9.13 -13.75 11.51
C GLU A 231 9.05 -15.24 11.20
N GLY A 232 9.69 -16.09 12.00
CA GLY A 232 9.48 -17.55 11.92
C GLY A 232 8.08 -17.95 12.32
N GLY A 233 7.51 -17.32 13.35
CA GLY A 233 6.10 -17.46 13.72
C GLY A 233 5.17 -17.08 12.58
N PHE A 234 5.38 -15.92 11.95
CA PHE A 234 4.63 -15.47 10.76
C PHE A 234 4.57 -16.54 9.67
N ARG A 235 5.73 -17.11 9.30
CA ARG A 235 5.80 -18.20 8.32
C ARG A 235 4.95 -19.40 8.74
N ASP A 236 5.16 -19.87 9.97
CA ASP A 236 4.56 -21.11 10.46
C ASP A 236 3.03 -20.96 10.60
N TRP A 237 2.55 -19.85 11.15
CA TRP A 237 1.13 -19.53 11.25
C TRP A 237 0.47 -19.33 9.89
N GLY A 238 1.18 -18.77 8.91
CA GLY A 238 0.71 -18.66 7.52
C GLY A 238 0.46 -20.02 6.88
N TYR A 239 1.37 -20.98 7.07
CA TYR A 239 1.18 -22.36 6.61
C TYR A 239 0.06 -23.10 7.37
N GLU A 240 -0.03 -22.90 8.69
CA GLU A 240 -1.12 -23.47 9.49
C GLU A 240 -2.48 -22.98 9.00
N LEU A 241 -2.62 -21.68 8.74
CA LEU A 241 -3.82 -21.07 8.18
C LEU A 241 -4.18 -21.68 6.83
N ALA A 242 -3.23 -21.74 5.89
CA ALA A 242 -3.46 -22.30 4.56
C ALA A 242 -4.00 -23.74 4.60
N ARG A 243 -3.49 -24.56 5.53
CA ARG A 243 -3.98 -25.94 5.71
C ARG A 243 -5.35 -25.97 6.40
N ARG A 244 -5.53 -25.18 7.45
CA ARG A 244 -6.75 -25.20 8.28
C ARG A 244 -7.97 -24.65 7.55
N GLU A 245 -7.82 -23.52 6.87
CA GLU A 245 -8.94 -22.77 6.28
C GLU A 245 -9.12 -23.03 4.78
N PHE A 246 -8.03 -23.26 4.06
CA PHE A 246 -8.06 -23.41 2.60
C PHE A 246 -7.79 -24.85 2.12
N GLY A 247 -7.63 -25.80 3.03
CA GLY A 247 -7.43 -27.22 2.69
C GLY A 247 -6.14 -27.53 1.95
N ALA A 248 -5.11 -26.67 2.13
CA ALA A 248 -3.84 -26.85 1.45
C ALA A 248 -3.14 -28.15 1.85
N GLN A 249 -2.59 -28.87 0.87
CA GLN A 249 -1.86 -30.13 1.05
C GLN A 249 -0.36 -29.93 0.90
N PRO A 250 0.49 -30.61 1.67
CA PRO A 250 1.94 -30.54 1.56
C PRO A 250 2.46 -30.84 0.14
N ILE A 251 3.56 -30.18 -0.26
CA ILE A 251 4.27 -30.46 -1.51
C ILE A 251 5.70 -30.86 -1.16
N GLY A 252 6.10 -32.06 -1.56
CA GLY A 252 7.45 -32.58 -1.28
C GLY A 252 7.74 -32.71 0.22
N ASP A 253 9.02 -32.61 0.59
CA ASP A 253 9.47 -32.78 1.98
C ASP A 253 9.56 -31.45 2.77
N GLY A 254 9.25 -30.34 2.11
CA GLY A 254 9.35 -28.99 2.70
C GLY A 254 8.03 -28.50 3.30
N PRO A 255 8.01 -27.27 3.82
CA PRO A 255 6.82 -26.66 4.42
C PRO A 255 5.79 -26.21 3.37
N TRP A 256 6.17 -26.14 2.09
CA TRP A 256 5.32 -25.68 0.99
C TRP A 256 4.05 -26.51 0.88
N CYS A 257 2.97 -25.85 0.50
CA CYS A 257 1.69 -26.53 0.31
C CYS A 257 0.92 -25.97 -0.89
N ARG A 258 -0.05 -26.74 -1.36
CA ARG A 258 -0.89 -26.40 -2.51
C ARG A 258 -2.35 -26.44 -2.13
N LEU A 259 -3.09 -25.38 -2.51
CA LEU A 259 -4.53 -25.31 -2.39
C LEU A 259 -5.21 -26.26 -3.39
N PRO A 260 -6.46 -26.66 -3.15
CA PRO A 260 -7.23 -27.53 -4.06
C PRO A 260 -7.36 -26.98 -5.49
N ASN A 261 -7.34 -25.64 -5.64
CA ASN A 261 -7.40 -24.95 -6.94
C ASN A 261 -6.05 -24.81 -7.64
N GLY A 262 -4.97 -25.36 -7.06
CA GLY A 262 -3.62 -25.37 -7.64
C GLY A 262 -2.68 -24.27 -7.17
N ILE A 263 -3.15 -23.25 -6.49
CA ILE A 263 -2.31 -22.15 -5.96
C ILE A 263 -1.28 -22.71 -4.97
N VAL A 264 -0.02 -22.35 -5.15
CA VAL A 264 1.07 -22.78 -4.28
C VAL A 264 1.31 -21.73 -3.19
N VAL A 265 1.24 -22.14 -1.93
CA VAL A 265 1.72 -21.33 -0.80
C VAL A 265 3.14 -21.79 -0.47
N LYS A 266 4.08 -20.86 -0.56
CA LYS A 266 5.52 -21.09 -0.34
C LYS A 266 6.12 -19.99 0.51
N ASP A 267 7.34 -20.15 0.95
CA ASP A 267 8.06 -19.11 1.68
C ASP A 267 9.39 -18.75 1.01
N CYS A 268 9.88 -17.56 1.31
CA CYS A 268 11.19 -17.08 0.89
C CYS A 268 11.80 -16.21 1.99
N ILE A 269 13.09 -16.44 2.28
CA ILE A 269 13.86 -15.55 3.17
C ILE A 269 14.03 -14.20 2.49
N CYS A 270 13.79 -13.10 3.20
CA CYS A 270 13.65 -11.76 2.62
C CYS A 270 14.87 -11.32 1.77
N ASP A 271 16.09 -11.59 2.22
CA ASP A 271 17.28 -11.27 1.44
C ASP A 271 17.42 -12.14 0.17
N ALA A 272 16.98 -13.39 0.21
CA ALA A 272 16.86 -14.22 -0.99
C ALA A 272 15.75 -13.71 -1.91
N PHE A 273 14.62 -13.30 -1.36
CA PHE A 273 13.52 -12.71 -2.14
C PHE A 273 13.98 -11.48 -2.93
N LEU A 274 14.80 -10.59 -2.33
CA LEU A 274 15.36 -9.43 -3.01
C LEU A 274 16.27 -9.80 -4.19
N GLN A 275 16.86 -11.00 -4.21
CA GLN A 275 17.57 -11.53 -5.37
C GLN A 275 16.61 -12.15 -6.39
N GLU A 276 15.64 -12.96 -5.89
CA GLU A 276 14.68 -13.67 -6.76
C GLU A 276 13.83 -12.71 -7.60
N ILE A 277 13.42 -11.57 -7.06
CA ILE A 277 12.66 -10.57 -7.83
C ILE A 277 13.46 -9.95 -8.99
N LEU A 278 14.80 -10.04 -8.97
CA LEU A 278 15.66 -9.61 -10.07
C LEU A 278 15.96 -10.75 -11.05
N LEU A 279 16.14 -11.96 -10.55
CA LEU A 279 16.60 -13.12 -11.32
C LEU A 279 15.42 -13.91 -11.91
N HIS A 280 14.36 -14.10 -11.13
CA HIS A 280 13.23 -14.97 -11.42
C HIS A 280 11.90 -14.35 -10.99
N PRO A 281 11.57 -13.09 -11.37
CA PRO A 281 10.37 -12.40 -10.88
C PRO A 281 9.08 -13.19 -11.15
N GLN A 282 9.00 -13.94 -12.23
CA GLN A 282 7.83 -14.76 -12.60
C GLN A 282 7.52 -15.91 -11.61
N GLU A 283 8.43 -16.22 -10.70
CA GLU A 283 8.21 -17.25 -9.67
C GLU A 283 7.32 -16.77 -8.53
N HIS A 284 7.08 -15.45 -8.43
CA HIS A 284 6.30 -14.82 -7.39
C HIS A 284 5.09 -14.09 -7.98
N SER A 285 3.91 -14.29 -7.38
CA SER A 285 2.68 -13.65 -7.86
C SER A 285 2.02 -12.79 -6.78
N VAL A 286 1.59 -13.40 -5.66
CA VAL A 286 1.15 -12.67 -4.47
C VAL A 286 2.20 -12.86 -3.39
N VAL A 287 2.55 -11.79 -2.71
CA VAL A 287 3.55 -11.78 -1.62
C VAL A 287 2.88 -11.33 -0.34
N ALA A 288 2.90 -12.16 0.70
CA ALA A 288 2.46 -11.77 2.04
C ALA A 288 3.69 -11.61 2.93
N THR A 289 3.81 -10.48 3.62
CA THR A 289 5.00 -10.18 4.42
C THR A 289 4.71 -9.21 5.56
N LEU A 290 5.61 -9.17 6.52
CA LEU A 290 5.60 -8.25 7.65
C LEU A 290 5.81 -6.79 7.22
N ASN A 291 5.51 -5.86 8.11
CA ASN A 291 5.43 -4.44 7.81
C ASN A 291 6.72 -3.88 7.22
N LEU A 292 7.86 -4.01 7.90
CA LEU A 292 9.14 -3.48 7.42
C LEU A 292 9.61 -4.15 6.12
N ASN A 293 9.54 -5.48 6.06
CA ASN A 293 9.92 -6.21 4.86
C ASN A 293 9.07 -5.79 3.66
N GLY A 294 7.76 -5.60 3.87
CA GLY A 294 6.83 -5.15 2.85
C GLY A 294 7.12 -3.74 2.34
N ASP A 295 7.58 -2.85 3.22
CA ASP A 295 8.00 -1.51 2.84
C ASP A 295 9.20 -1.55 1.89
N TYR A 296 10.25 -2.24 2.28
CA TYR A 296 11.45 -2.36 1.47
C TYR A 296 11.21 -3.08 0.14
N CYS A 297 10.49 -4.21 0.18
CA CYS A 297 10.24 -5.03 -1.00
C CYS A 297 9.37 -4.31 -2.03
N SER A 298 8.36 -3.55 -1.60
CA SER A 298 7.49 -2.84 -2.54
C SER A 298 8.22 -1.74 -3.30
N ASP A 299 9.08 -0.98 -2.63
CA ASP A 299 9.87 0.08 -3.29
C ASP A 299 10.96 -0.49 -4.21
N ALA A 300 11.60 -1.60 -3.79
CA ALA A 300 12.53 -2.33 -4.65
C ALA A 300 11.87 -2.88 -5.92
N LEU A 301 10.64 -3.38 -5.82
CA LEU A 301 9.86 -3.84 -6.96
C LEU A 301 9.37 -2.68 -7.84
N ALA A 302 8.91 -1.59 -7.24
CA ALA A 302 8.49 -0.40 -7.98
C ALA A 302 9.62 0.13 -8.87
N ALA A 303 10.86 0.16 -8.36
CA ALA A 303 12.04 0.58 -9.11
C ALA A 303 12.29 -0.30 -10.36
N GLN A 304 11.91 -1.58 -10.33
CA GLN A 304 12.09 -2.49 -11.46
C GLN A 304 11.14 -2.24 -12.62
N VAL A 305 10.04 -1.55 -12.41
CA VAL A 305 9.01 -1.31 -13.43
C VAL A 305 8.89 0.16 -13.84
N GLY A 306 9.68 1.07 -13.28
CA GLY A 306 9.69 2.48 -13.62
C GLY A 306 9.60 3.44 -12.45
N GLY A 307 9.62 2.93 -11.20
CA GLY A 307 9.70 3.73 -9.98
C GLY A 307 8.37 3.99 -9.29
N ILE A 308 8.45 4.67 -8.16
CA ILE A 308 7.29 4.93 -7.27
C ILE A 308 6.24 5.88 -7.87
N GLY A 309 6.57 6.63 -8.91
CA GLY A 309 5.63 7.50 -9.63
C GLY A 309 4.47 6.77 -10.30
N ILE A 310 4.60 5.45 -10.52
CA ILE A 310 3.56 4.56 -11.07
C ILE A 310 3.19 3.42 -10.12
N ALA A 311 3.55 3.51 -8.84
CA ALA A 311 3.26 2.49 -7.83
C ALA A 311 2.03 2.90 -7.00
N PRO A 312 0.90 2.18 -7.09
CA PRO A 312 -0.28 2.44 -6.28
C PRO A 312 -0.23 1.78 -4.92
N GLY A 313 -1.11 2.21 -4.01
CA GLY A 313 -1.30 1.59 -2.73
C GLY A 313 -2.72 1.67 -2.20
N ALA A 314 -3.09 0.66 -1.43
CA ALA A 314 -4.33 0.62 -0.66
C ALA A 314 -4.05 0.12 0.75
N ASN A 315 -4.77 0.65 1.73
CA ASN A 315 -4.75 0.15 3.10
C ASN A 315 -6.16 -0.30 3.44
N ILE A 316 -6.36 -1.57 3.74
CA ILE A 316 -7.67 -2.20 3.78
C ILE A 316 -7.87 -3.00 5.07
N ASN A 317 -9.04 -2.88 5.64
CA ASN A 317 -9.60 -3.82 6.60
C ASN A 317 -10.72 -4.61 5.93
N TYR A 318 -10.42 -5.80 5.45
CA TYR A 318 -11.39 -6.64 4.73
C TYR A 318 -12.56 -7.12 5.60
N ALA A 319 -12.38 -7.14 6.94
CA ALA A 319 -13.45 -7.56 7.84
C ALA A 319 -14.53 -6.50 8.02
N THR A 320 -14.14 -5.21 8.02
CA THR A 320 -15.05 -4.08 8.23
C THR A 320 -15.40 -3.31 6.96
N GLY A 321 -14.65 -3.56 5.87
CA GLY A 321 -14.80 -2.85 4.60
C GLY A 321 -14.11 -1.49 4.53
N HIS A 322 -13.43 -1.04 5.61
CA HIS A 322 -12.69 0.21 5.57
C HIS A 322 -11.49 0.11 4.63
N ALA A 323 -11.35 1.09 3.74
CA ALA A 323 -10.24 1.16 2.79
C ALA A 323 -9.82 2.60 2.53
N VAL A 324 -8.53 2.86 2.60
CA VAL A 324 -7.91 4.15 2.24
C VAL A 324 -6.88 3.91 1.15
N PHE A 325 -7.15 4.47 -0.02
CA PHE A 325 -6.28 4.38 -1.18
C PHE A 325 -5.30 5.56 -1.19
N GLU A 326 -4.05 5.32 -1.55
CA GLU A 326 -3.04 6.37 -1.50
C GLU A 326 -1.89 6.14 -2.49
N ALA A 327 -1.35 7.22 -3.04
CA ALA A 327 -0.06 7.16 -3.74
C ALA A 327 1.05 6.75 -2.77
N THR A 328 2.02 5.95 -3.24
CA THR A 328 3.10 5.43 -2.40
C THR A 328 4.27 6.41 -2.23
N HIS A 329 4.37 7.43 -3.10
CA HIS A 329 5.42 8.44 -3.02
C HIS A 329 5.16 9.50 -1.92
N GLY A 330 6.20 10.24 -1.56
CA GLY A 330 6.13 11.37 -0.61
C GLY A 330 5.57 12.65 -1.21
N THR A 331 5.59 13.74 -0.43
CA THR A 331 4.98 15.04 -0.75
C THR A 331 5.71 15.85 -1.82
N ALA A 332 6.96 15.52 -2.15
CA ALA A 332 7.80 16.23 -3.14
C ALA A 332 7.66 17.77 -3.08
N PRO A 333 7.95 18.44 -1.93
CA PRO A 333 7.61 19.84 -1.71
C PRO A 333 8.29 20.80 -2.71
N LYS A 334 9.41 20.39 -3.30
CA LYS A 334 10.12 21.18 -4.33
C LYS A 334 9.36 21.26 -5.66
N LEU A 335 8.38 20.38 -5.89
CA LEU A 335 7.57 20.33 -7.10
C LEU A 335 6.18 20.93 -6.90
N ALA A 336 5.81 21.29 -5.68
CA ALA A 336 4.49 21.82 -5.36
C ALA A 336 4.18 23.10 -6.15
N GLY A 337 3.03 23.15 -6.80
CA GLY A 337 2.56 24.28 -7.58
C GLY A 337 3.31 24.51 -8.90
N LEU A 338 4.18 23.58 -9.32
CA LEU A 338 4.94 23.73 -10.57
C LEU A 338 4.29 23.00 -11.77
N ASP A 339 3.19 22.32 -11.57
CA ASP A 339 2.50 21.53 -12.63
C ASP A 339 3.41 20.50 -13.32
N LYS A 340 4.29 19.82 -12.56
CA LYS A 340 5.32 18.92 -13.10
C LYS A 340 5.28 17.51 -12.54
N VAL A 341 4.41 17.24 -11.56
CA VAL A 341 4.37 15.94 -10.88
C VAL A 341 3.62 14.90 -11.71
N ASN A 342 4.04 13.64 -11.56
CA ASN A 342 3.37 12.50 -12.16
C ASN A 342 2.16 12.09 -11.30
N PRO A 343 0.92 12.12 -11.80
CA PRO A 343 -0.25 11.72 -11.03
C PRO A 343 -0.55 10.21 -11.11
N CYS A 344 0.23 9.42 -11.87
CA CYS A 344 -0.09 8.01 -12.14
C CYS A 344 -0.18 7.14 -10.89
N SER A 345 0.68 7.33 -9.89
CA SER A 345 0.58 6.57 -8.63
C SER A 345 -0.77 6.79 -7.95
N PHE A 346 -1.25 8.03 -7.90
CA PHE A 346 -2.56 8.36 -7.35
C PHE A 346 -3.72 7.83 -8.24
N LEU A 347 -3.61 7.98 -9.55
CA LEU A 347 -4.60 7.46 -10.50
C LEU A 347 -4.73 5.94 -10.43
N LEU A 348 -3.61 5.23 -10.33
CA LEU A 348 -3.61 3.77 -10.16
C LEU A 348 -4.13 3.36 -8.78
N SER A 349 -3.95 4.19 -7.75
CA SER A 349 -4.60 3.97 -6.44
C SER A 349 -6.12 4.18 -6.55
N ALA A 350 -6.57 5.16 -7.33
CA ALA A 350 -7.99 5.34 -7.64
C ALA A 350 -8.55 4.19 -8.49
N GLU A 351 -7.77 3.62 -9.39
CA GLU A 351 -8.12 2.39 -10.11
C GLU A 351 -8.40 1.24 -9.14
N MET A 352 -7.51 1.04 -8.14
CA MET A 352 -7.75 0.05 -7.09
C MET A 352 -9.03 0.34 -6.30
N MET A 353 -9.30 1.62 -5.99
CA MET A 353 -10.54 2.04 -5.31
C MET A 353 -11.77 1.69 -6.14
N LEU A 354 -11.76 1.99 -7.44
CA LEU A 354 -12.87 1.69 -8.35
C LEU A 354 -13.14 0.18 -8.42
N ARG A 355 -12.09 -0.66 -8.49
CA ARG A 355 -12.26 -2.12 -8.42
C ARG A 355 -12.81 -2.57 -7.08
N TYR A 356 -12.32 -2.01 -5.98
CA TYR A 356 -12.77 -2.36 -4.64
C TYR A 356 -14.26 -2.08 -4.43
N ILE A 357 -14.79 -0.99 -4.99
CA ILE A 357 -16.22 -0.68 -4.96
C ILE A 357 -17.02 -1.35 -6.10
N GLY A 358 -16.41 -2.25 -6.87
CA GLY A 358 -17.09 -3.02 -7.93
C GLY A 358 -17.32 -2.25 -9.24
N TRP A 359 -16.57 -1.18 -9.50
CA TRP A 359 -16.68 -0.38 -10.73
C TRP A 359 -15.54 -0.71 -11.71
N ALA A 360 -15.44 -1.98 -12.09
CA ALA A 360 -14.33 -2.52 -12.86
C ALA A 360 -14.19 -1.86 -14.26
N GLU A 361 -15.30 -1.52 -14.93
CA GLU A 361 -15.27 -0.89 -16.26
C GLU A 361 -14.59 0.48 -16.23
N ALA A 362 -14.85 1.28 -15.18
CA ALA A 362 -14.18 2.57 -15.02
C ALA A 362 -12.69 2.40 -14.68
N ALA A 363 -12.35 1.39 -13.87
CA ALA A 363 -10.98 1.04 -13.55
C ALA A 363 -10.20 0.61 -14.81
N ASP A 364 -10.79 -0.24 -15.66
CA ASP A 364 -10.16 -0.70 -16.91
C ASP A 364 -9.91 0.45 -17.87
N ARG A 365 -10.86 1.40 -18.00
CA ARG A 365 -10.66 2.59 -18.81
C ARG A 365 -9.50 3.44 -18.32
N LEU A 366 -9.42 3.66 -17.01
CA LEU A 366 -8.35 4.46 -16.41
C LEU A 366 -6.95 3.86 -16.69
N VAL A 367 -6.82 2.55 -16.55
CA VAL A 367 -5.58 1.83 -16.89
C VAL A 367 -5.27 1.94 -18.37
N GLY A 368 -6.28 1.67 -19.22
CA GLY A 368 -6.13 1.75 -20.68
C GLY A 368 -5.70 3.15 -21.16
N ALA A 369 -6.20 4.21 -20.52
CA ALA A 369 -5.78 5.59 -20.82
C ALA A 369 -4.29 5.83 -20.49
N ILE A 370 -3.81 5.32 -19.35
CA ILE A 370 -2.39 5.40 -18.97
C ILE A 370 -1.53 4.61 -19.98
N GLU A 371 -1.92 3.39 -20.33
CA GLU A 371 -1.21 2.56 -21.32
C GLU A 371 -1.14 3.25 -22.69
N GLN A 372 -2.24 3.87 -23.13
CA GLN A 372 -2.29 4.60 -24.40
C GLN A 372 -1.41 5.87 -24.38
N ALA A 373 -1.39 6.62 -23.27
CA ALA A 373 -0.53 7.79 -23.13
C ALA A 373 0.97 7.42 -23.16
N VAL A 374 1.34 6.32 -22.52
CA VAL A 374 2.70 5.76 -22.59
C VAL A 374 3.04 5.32 -24.01
N ALA A 375 2.14 4.62 -24.69
CA ALA A 375 2.32 4.19 -26.08
C ALA A 375 2.40 5.37 -27.06
N ALA A 376 1.61 6.43 -26.83
CA ALA A 376 1.65 7.68 -27.61
C ALA A 376 2.87 8.56 -27.25
N LYS A 377 3.63 8.19 -26.24
CA LYS A 377 4.81 8.93 -25.74
C LYS A 377 4.49 10.37 -25.31
N THR A 378 3.30 10.58 -24.77
CA THR A 378 2.82 11.84 -24.20
C THR A 378 2.65 11.68 -22.71
N VAL A 379 3.71 11.93 -21.96
CA VAL A 379 3.83 11.55 -20.53
C VAL A 379 4.42 12.68 -19.69
N THR A 380 4.45 12.54 -18.37
CA THR A 380 5.10 13.49 -17.48
C THR A 380 6.62 13.46 -17.60
N ALA A 381 7.30 14.47 -17.08
CA ALA A 381 8.73 14.66 -17.27
C ALA A 381 9.58 13.49 -16.77
N ASP A 382 9.23 12.91 -15.63
CA ASP A 382 9.88 11.75 -15.03
C ASP A 382 9.75 10.48 -15.92
N LEU A 383 8.58 10.23 -16.49
CA LEU A 383 8.39 9.15 -17.45
C LEU A 383 9.06 9.45 -18.79
N ALA A 384 9.13 10.71 -19.20
CA ALA A 384 9.79 11.11 -20.44
C ALA A 384 11.29 10.84 -20.41
N GLU A 385 11.93 10.89 -19.26
CA GLU A 385 13.34 10.50 -19.07
C GLU A 385 13.56 8.99 -19.30
N MET A 386 12.50 8.18 -19.13
CA MET A 386 12.53 6.72 -19.26
C MET A 386 11.89 6.21 -20.56
N ILE A 387 11.38 7.10 -21.42
CA ILE A 387 10.69 6.71 -22.67
C ILE A 387 11.33 7.47 -23.85
N PRO A 388 12.26 6.86 -24.59
CA PRO A 388 12.96 7.53 -25.70
C PRO A 388 12.01 8.12 -26.75
N GLY A 389 12.24 9.39 -27.08
CA GLY A 389 11.45 10.12 -28.07
C GLY A 389 10.06 10.53 -27.60
N SER A 390 9.83 10.57 -26.29
CA SER A 390 8.59 11.08 -25.71
C SER A 390 8.55 12.60 -25.62
N THR A 391 7.32 13.12 -25.49
CA THR A 391 7.04 14.52 -25.19
C THR A 391 6.67 14.65 -23.73
N ALA A 392 7.46 15.42 -22.97
CA ALA A 392 7.15 15.73 -21.59
C ALA A 392 6.01 16.74 -21.48
N LEU A 393 4.96 16.38 -20.76
CA LEU A 393 3.79 17.23 -20.53
C LEU A 393 3.78 17.72 -19.07
N PRO A 394 3.27 18.94 -18.81
CA PRO A 394 2.83 19.35 -17.49
C PRO A 394 1.77 18.38 -16.93
N THR A 395 1.61 18.32 -15.62
CA THR A 395 0.62 17.46 -14.94
C THR A 395 -0.80 17.68 -15.46
N SER A 396 -1.19 18.95 -15.63
CA SER A 396 -2.51 19.34 -16.15
C SER A 396 -2.74 18.89 -17.59
N ALA A 397 -1.75 19.08 -18.48
CA ALA A 397 -1.81 18.65 -19.87
C ALA A 397 -1.76 17.12 -20.01
N PHE A 398 -1.06 16.44 -19.12
CA PHE A 398 -1.07 14.97 -19.07
C PHE A 398 -2.46 14.45 -18.67
N ALA A 399 -3.15 15.12 -17.74
CA ALA A 399 -4.55 14.79 -17.45
C ALA A 399 -5.46 14.95 -18.67
N ASP A 400 -5.28 16.02 -19.47
CA ASP A 400 -6.03 16.22 -20.72
C ASP A 400 -5.74 15.10 -21.73
N ALA A 401 -4.48 14.69 -21.87
CA ALA A 401 -4.09 13.57 -22.72
C ALA A 401 -4.74 12.25 -22.27
N LEU A 402 -4.77 11.96 -20.96
CA LEU A 402 -5.45 10.78 -20.41
C LEU A 402 -6.96 10.81 -20.69
N ILE A 403 -7.62 11.96 -20.49
CA ILE A 403 -9.07 12.12 -20.76
C ILE A 403 -9.38 11.89 -22.25
N ALA A 404 -8.50 12.30 -23.14
CA ALA A 404 -8.67 12.08 -24.58
C ALA A 404 -8.58 10.58 -24.98
N HIS A 405 -8.04 9.71 -24.11
CA HIS A 405 -7.93 8.26 -24.31
C HIS A 405 -9.03 7.45 -23.61
N LEU A 406 -9.95 8.08 -22.85
CA LEU A 406 -11.06 7.40 -22.17
C LEU A 406 -12.23 7.16 -23.12
#